data_c4af719f04701383d5cf3c852ea2d108
#
_entry.id   c4af719f04701383d5cf3c852ea2d108
#
_cell.length_a   1.000
_cell.length_b   1.000
_cell.length_c   1.000
_cell.angle_alpha   90.00
_cell.angle_beta   90.00
_cell.angle_gamma   90.00
#
_symmetry.space_group_name_H-M   'P 1'
#
loop_
_entity.id
_entity.type
_entity.pdbx_description
1 polymer ?
#
loop_
_entity_poly.entity_id
_entity_poly.type
_entity_poly.pdbx_seq_one_letter_code
_entity_poly.pdbx_strand_id
1 'polypeptide(L)'
;ALVLTIGMAVDANILIFERIREELKAGKSSENALVGGYEKAFSTIIDANFTTLITASILIWLGTGPVKGFGITLAIGIVTSVFCALFISRLLLNLAMQSGFTNLISLSKIEKQKPGTGIDFHKYRKPAFLVSWVIVIIGCVTIYDRKDQILGIDFRGGEEIVASFSEEIDSAKLDEVFQNSETIGE
;
A
#
# COMPACT_ATOMS: atom_id res chain seq x y z
N ALA A 1 -1.45 -8.08 -3.01
CA ALA A 1 -2.37 -7.01 -3.43
C ALA A 1 -3.14 -6.42 -2.24
N LEU A 2 -3.85 -7.22 -1.40
CA LEU A 2 -4.75 -6.73 -0.33
C LEU A 2 -4.05 -5.75 0.65
N VAL A 3 -2.90 -6.08 1.18
CA VAL A 3 -2.15 -5.20 2.12
C VAL A 3 -1.82 -3.86 1.48
N LEU A 4 -1.42 -3.88 0.21
CA LEU A 4 -1.12 -2.67 -0.54
C LEU A 4 -2.36 -1.80 -0.75
N THR A 5 -3.50 -2.40 -1.12
CA THR A 5 -4.75 -1.64 -1.33
C THR A 5 -5.30 -1.05 -0.04
N ILE A 6 -5.16 -1.74 1.10
CA ILE A 6 -5.52 -1.17 2.42
C ILE A 6 -4.66 0.06 2.73
N GLY A 7 -3.34 -0.01 2.49
CA GLY A 7 -2.44 1.13 2.67
C GLY A 7 -2.87 2.34 1.85
N MET A 8 -3.12 2.15 0.56
CA MET A 8 -3.58 3.23 -0.35
C MET A 8 -4.94 3.79 0.04
N ALA A 9 -5.87 2.95 0.54
CA ALA A 9 -7.18 3.42 1.01
C ALA A 9 -7.05 4.32 2.25
N VAL A 10 -6.16 3.98 3.17
CA VAL A 10 -5.84 4.81 4.35
C VAL A 10 -5.22 6.14 3.91
N ASP A 11 -4.28 6.12 2.97
CA ASP A 11 -3.61 7.33 2.47
C ASP A 11 -4.58 8.31 1.82
N ALA A 12 -5.54 7.82 1.03
CA ALA A 12 -6.59 8.66 0.44
C ALA A 12 -7.43 9.38 1.51
N ASN A 13 -7.82 8.66 2.57
CA ASN A 13 -8.58 9.25 3.67
C ASN A 13 -7.75 10.27 4.46
N ILE A 14 -6.47 9.98 4.73
CA ILE A 14 -5.56 10.92 5.41
C ILE A 14 -5.46 12.23 4.62
N LEU A 15 -5.29 12.14 3.30
CA LEU A 15 -5.20 13.30 2.43
C LEU A 15 -6.48 14.15 2.47
N ILE A 16 -7.66 13.52 2.41
CA ILE A 16 -8.94 14.22 2.52
C ILE A 16 -9.04 14.94 3.87
N PHE A 17 -8.76 14.25 4.97
CA PHE A 17 -8.85 14.85 6.30
C PHE A 17 -7.86 15.99 6.50
N GLU A 18 -6.66 15.89 5.98
CA GLU A 18 -5.68 16.97 6.09
C GLU A 18 -6.10 18.19 5.26
N ARG A 19 -6.68 18.00 4.07
CA ARG A 19 -7.24 19.11 3.27
C ARG A 19 -8.44 19.77 3.97
N ILE A 20 -9.34 19.01 4.56
CA ILE A 20 -10.43 19.56 5.38
C ILE A 20 -9.87 20.37 6.55
N ARG A 21 -8.82 19.87 7.20
CA ARG A 21 -8.15 20.55 8.31
C ARG A 21 -7.49 21.85 7.89
N GLU A 22 -6.86 21.90 6.71
CA GLU A 22 -6.30 23.14 6.12
C GLU A 22 -7.40 24.18 5.90
N GLU A 23 -8.55 23.78 5.34
CA GLU A 23 -9.67 24.67 5.10
C GLU A 23 -10.29 25.22 6.41
N LEU A 24 -10.36 24.38 7.45
CA LEU A 24 -10.79 24.81 8.78
C LEU A 24 -9.81 25.80 9.41
N LYS A 25 -8.50 25.59 9.27
CA LYS A 25 -7.47 26.55 9.73
C LYS A 25 -7.53 27.88 8.98
N ALA A 26 -8.00 27.87 7.73
CA ALA A 26 -8.23 29.08 6.95
C ALA A 26 -9.53 29.84 7.37
N GLY A 27 -10.23 29.38 8.42
CA GLY A 27 -11.41 30.04 8.99
C GLY A 27 -12.74 29.72 8.30
N LYS A 28 -12.79 28.68 7.46
CA LYS A 28 -14.05 28.27 6.84
C LYS A 28 -14.95 27.53 7.84
N SER A 29 -16.26 27.62 7.64
CA SER A 29 -17.22 26.79 8.39
C SER A 29 -16.97 25.30 8.11
N SER A 30 -17.36 24.42 9.04
CA SER A 30 -17.17 22.96 8.92
C SER A 30 -17.73 22.40 7.62
N GLU A 31 -18.88 22.90 7.19
CA GLU A 31 -19.54 22.50 5.95
C GLU A 31 -18.74 22.91 4.71
N ASN A 32 -18.32 24.17 4.63
CA ASN A 32 -17.50 24.69 3.54
C ASN A 32 -16.09 24.08 3.52
N ALA A 33 -15.54 23.78 4.68
CA ALA A 33 -14.25 23.11 4.80
C ALA A 33 -14.31 21.65 4.31
N LEU A 34 -15.41 20.96 4.58
CA LEU A 34 -15.64 19.61 4.07
C LEU A 34 -15.70 19.61 2.54
N VAL A 35 -16.53 20.45 1.95
CA VAL A 35 -16.67 20.58 0.48
C VAL A 35 -15.31 20.93 -0.15
N GLY A 36 -14.67 21.99 0.33
CA GLY A 36 -13.38 22.46 -0.21
C GLY A 36 -12.24 21.44 -0.01
N GLY A 37 -12.24 20.70 1.11
CA GLY A 37 -11.26 19.64 1.35
C GLY A 37 -11.38 18.49 0.36
N TYR A 38 -12.62 18.03 0.09
CA TYR A 38 -12.87 16.99 -0.91
C TYR A 38 -12.52 17.45 -2.33
N GLU A 39 -12.88 18.68 -2.72
CA GLU A 39 -12.56 19.22 -4.04
C GLU A 39 -11.05 19.28 -4.27
N LYS A 40 -10.29 19.73 -3.29
CA LYS A 40 -8.82 19.82 -3.38
C LYS A 40 -8.14 18.45 -3.35
N ALA A 41 -8.66 17.50 -2.58
CA ALA A 41 -8.11 16.16 -2.49
C ALA A 41 -8.42 15.32 -3.74
N PHE A 42 -9.55 15.57 -4.41
CA PHE A 42 -10.06 14.76 -5.52
C PHE A 42 -9.03 14.54 -6.62
N SER A 43 -8.48 15.62 -7.19
CA SER A 43 -7.49 15.53 -8.27
C SER A 43 -6.26 14.73 -7.84
N THR A 44 -5.72 15.02 -6.66
CA THR A 44 -4.53 14.33 -6.15
C THR A 44 -4.75 12.83 -5.93
N ILE A 45 -5.93 12.45 -5.42
CA ILE A 45 -6.27 11.04 -5.20
C ILE A 45 -6.44 10.31 -6.54
N ILE A 46 -7.13 10.92 -7.50
CA ILE A 46 -7.31 10.34 -8.83
C ILE A 46 -5.95 10.17 -9.52
N ASP A 47 -5.11 11.19 -9.54
CA ASP A 47 -3.80 11.16 -10.21
C ASP A 47 -2.88 10.08 -9.62
N ALA A 48 -2.80 9.99 -8.30
CA ALA A 48 -1.97 8.99 -7.62
C ALA A 48 -2.44 7.56 -7.91
N ASN A 49 -3.75 7.32 -7.86
CA ASN A 49 -4.31 6.00 -8.09
C ASN A 49 -4.35 5.61 -9.58
N PHE A 50 -4.48 6.58 -10.48
CA PHE A 50 -4.45 6.35 -11.92
C PHE A 50 -3.12 5.78 -12.37
N THR A 51 -2.00 6.29 -11.86
CA THR A 51 -0.66 5.77 -12.15
C THR A 51 -0.53 4.30 -11.74
N THR A 52 -1.04 3.94 -10.56
CA THR A 52 -1.02 2.56 -10.07
C THR A 52 -1.97 1.66 -10.88
N LEU A 53 -3.11 2.20 -11.33
CA LEU A 53 -4.05 1.48 -12.18
C LEU A 53 -3.45 1.15 -13.55
N ILE A 54 -2.65 2.06 -14.15
CA ILE A 54 -1.90 1.78 -15.37
C ILE A 54 -0.93 0.61 -15.14
N THR A 55 -0.20 0.62 -14.04
CA THR A 55 0.71 -0.49 -13.70
C THR A 55 -0.05 -1.81 -13.53
N ALA A 56 -1.17 -1.80 -12.82
CA ALA A 56 -2.03 -2.96 -12.69
C ALA A 56 -2.53 -3.48 -14.04
N SER A 57 -2.91 -2.58 -14.96
CA SER A 57 -3.34 -2.93 -16.32
C SER A 57 -2.24 -3.60 -17.12
N ILE A 58 -0.99 -3.13 -17.00
CA ILE A 58 0.17 -3.76 -17.64
C ILE A 58 0.39 -5.16 -17.09
N LEU A 59 0.30 -5.34 -15.76
CA LEU A 59 0.42 -6.65 -15.12
C LEU A 59 -0.69 -7.63 -15.55
N ILE A 60 -1.90 -7.14 -15.80
CA ILE A 60 -3.00 -7.96 -16.33
C ILE A 60 -2.75 -8.38 -17.77
N TRP A 61 -2.21 -7.47 -18.58
CA TRP A 61 -2.02 -7.69 -20.01
C TRP A 61 -0.81 -8.56 -20.32
N LEU A 62 0.34 -8.26 -19.69
CA LEU A 62 1.62 -8.95 -19.94
C LEU A 62 1.89 -10.06 -18.93
N GLY A 63 1.24 -10.06 -17.76
CA GLY A 63 1.48 -11.02 -16.70
C GLY A 63 0.85 -12.39 -17.00
N THR A 64 1.48 -13.43 -16.47
CA THR A 64 1.00 -14.81 -16.50
C THR A 64 0.80 -15.32 -15.06
N GLY A 65 -0.04 -16.33 -14.89
CA GLY A 65 -0.26 -17.01 -13.62
C GLY A 65 -0.48 -16.06 -12.42
N PRO A 66 0.31 -16.17 -11.36
CA PRO A 66 0.18 -15.37 -10.14
C PRO A 66 0.31 -13.86 -10.35
N VAL A 67 1.15 -13.42 -11.31
CA VAL A 67 1.38 -12.00 -11.61
C VAL A 67 0.12 -11.35 -12.18
N LYS A 68 -0.57 -12.05 -13.09
CA LYS A 68 -1.86 -11.60 -13.63
C LYS A 68 -2.93 -11.52 -12.55
N GLY A 69 -3.02 -12.53 -11.67
CA GLY A 69 -3.93 -12.54 -10.52
C GLY A 69 -3.67 -11.38 -9.56
N PHE A 70 -2.40 -11.06 -9.32
CA PHE A 70 -2.02 -9.88 -8.53
C PHE A 70 -2.50 -8.58 -9.18
N GLY A 71 -2.30 -8.41 -10.50
CA GLY A 71 -2.76 -7.23 -11.25
C GLY A 71 -4.28 -7.05 -11.18
N ILE A 72 -5.06 -8.13 -11.33
CA ILE A 72 -6.53 -8.09 -11.25
C ILE A 72 -6.99 -7.65 -9.86
N THR A 73 -6.48 -8.28 -8.81
CA THR A 73 -6.86 -7.94 -7.42
C THR A 73 -6.44 -6.54 -7.04
N LEU A 74 -5.30 -6.07 -7.56
CA LEU A 74 -4.82 -4.70 -7.36
C LEU A 74 -5.76 -3.69 -8.04
N ALA A 75 -6.12 -3.91 -9.30
CA ALA A 75 -7.02 -3.02 -10.05
C ALA A 75 -8.40 -2.89 -9.38
N ILE A 76 -9.01 -4.02 -8.99
CA ILE A 76 -10.29 -4.02 -8.27
C ILE A 76 -10.15 -3.27 -6.94
N GLY A 77 -9.08 -3.53 -6.18
CA GLY A 77 -8.82 -2.87 -4.91
C GLY A 77 -8.68 -1.35 -5.03
N ILE A 78 -7.96 -0.86 -6.06
CA ILE A 78 -7.80 0.58 -6.32
C ILE A 78 -9.15 1.22 -6.65
N VAL A 79 -9.90 0.67 -7.59
CA VAL A 79 -11.21 1.21 -7.99
C VAL A 79 -12.15 1.28 -6.80
N THR A 80 -12.22 0.20 -6.02
CA THR A 80 -13.08 0.13 -4.82
C THR A 80 -12.63 1.13 -3.76
N SER A 81 -11.34 1.24 -3.47
CA SER A 81 -10.82 2.15 -2.44
C SER A 81 -11.04 3.62 -2.80
N VAL A 82 -10.81 4.01 -4.06
CA VAL A 82 -11.06 5.36 -4.56
C VAL A 82 -12.54 5.70 -4.48
N PHE A 83 -13.41 4.77 -4.91
CA PHE A 83 -14.84 4.94 -4.79
C PHE A 83 -15.28 5.14 -3.34
N CYS A 84 -14.81 4.30 -2.42
CA CYS A 84 -15.15 4.43 -1.00
C CYS A 84 -14.63 5.74 -0.40
N ALA A 85 -13.40 6.14 -0.72
CA ALA A 85 -12.82 7.37 -0.19
C ALA A 85 -13.54 8.63 -0.69
N LEU A 86 -13.88 8.69 -1.99
CA LEU A 86 -14.46 9.91 -2.58
C LEU A 86 -15.98 10.00 -2.41
N PHE A 87 -16.71 8.88 -2.49
CA PHE A 87 -18.16 8.88 -2.46
C PHE A 87 -18.73 8.45 -1.11
N ILE A 88 -18.35 7.26 -0.62
CA ILE A 88 -18.94 6.72 0.61
C ILE A 88 -18.49 7.55 1.82
N SER A 89 -17.22 7.87 1.92
CA SER A 89 -16.68 8.67 3.02
C SER A 89 -17.30 10.06 3.06
N ARG A 90 -17.48 10.71 1.90
CA ARG A 90 -18.16 11.99 1.77
C ARG A 90 -19.63 11.93 2.22
N LEU A 91 -20.35 10.90 1.77
CA LEU A 91 -21.75 10.69 2.15
C LEU A 91 -21.90 10.50 3.67
N LEU A 92 -21.06 9.65 4.26
CA LEU A 92 -21.08 9.38 5.70
C LEU A 92 -20.76 10.63 6.53
N LEU A 93 -19.78 11.43 6.11
CA LEU A 93 -19.44 12.69 6.79
C LEU A 93 -20.56 13.71 6.69
N ASN A 94 -21.19 13.84 5.53
CA ASN A 94 -22.37 14.73 5.36
C ASN A 94 -23.53 14.30 6.26
N LEU A 95 -23.86 13.02 6.30
CA LEU A 95 -24.91 12.48 7.18
C LEU A 95 -24.58 12.69 8.66
N ALA A 96 -23.33 12.48 9.06
CA ALA A 96 -22.88 12.71 10.42
C ALA A 96 -23.01 14.19 10.82
N MET A 97 -22.68 15.12 9.92
CA MET A 97 -22.86 16.55 10.18
C MET A 97 -24.33 16.94 10.31
N GLN A 98 -25.21 16.43 9.45
CA GLN A 98 -26.64 16.66 9.52
C GLN A 98 -27.26 16.09 10.81
N SER A 99 -26.73 14.99 11.31
CA SER A 99 -27.17 14.37 12.58
C SER A 99 -26.64 15.07 13.84
N GLY A 100 -26.00 16.23 13.71
CA GLY A 100 -25.48 17.00 14.85
C GLY A 100 -24.15 16.51 15.43
N PHE A 101 -23.50 15.52 14.82
CA PHE A 101 -22.17 15.05 15.20
C PHE A 101 -21.05 16.00 14.73
N THR A 102 -21.26 17.31 14.92
CA THR A 102 -20.27 18.36 14.54
C THR A 102 -18.92 18.21 15.26
N ASN A 103 -18.89 17.48 16.39
CA ASN A 103 -17.67 17.23 17.15
C ASN A 103 -16.69 16.25 16.49
N LEU A 104 -17.07 15.53 15.44
CA LEU A 104 -16.15 14.66 14.69
C LEU A 104 -15.05 15.46 13.99
N ILE A 105 -15.37 16.68 13.58
CA ILE A 105 -14.43 17.64 12.98
C ILE A 105 -14.26 18.79 13.96
N SER A 106 -13.77 18.48 15.16
CA SER A 106 -13.73 19.49 16.22
C SER A 106 -12.54 20.45 16.04
N LEU A 107 -12.85 21.69 15.66
CA LEU A 107 -11.94 22.83 15.68
C LEU A 107 -11.23 23.02 17.03
N SER A 108 -11.89 22.66 18.13
CA SER A 108 -11.34 22.85 19.47
C SER A 108 -10.05 22.04 19.73
N LYS A 109 -9.86 20.92 19.04
CA LYS A 109 -8.60 20.15 19.11
C LYS A 109 -7.51 20.70 18.14
N ILE A 110 -7.94 21.34 17.05
CA ILE A 110 -7.01 21.94 16.07
C ILE A 110 -6.45 23.26 16.61
N GLU A 111 -7.31 24.07 17.23
CA GLU A 111 -6.94 25.37 17.78
C GLU A 111 -6.03 25.30 19.03
N LYS A 112 -6.14 24.20 19.80
CA LYS A 112 -5.28 23.98 20.99
C LYS A 112 -3.87 23.49 20.66
N GLN A 113 -3.55 23.18 19.42
CA GLN A 113 -2.20 22.86 19.01
C GLN A 113 -1.40 24.17 18.88
N LYS A 114 -0.78 24.59 20.00
CA LYS A 114 0.10 25.77 20.04
C LYS A 114 1.15 25.62 18.92
N PRO A 115 1.36 26.67 18.10
CA PRO A 115 2.48 26.67 17.18
C PRO A 115 3.77 26.53 18.02
N GLY A 116 4.51 25.45 17.82
CA GLY A 116 5.77 25.19 18.52
C GLY A 116 5.83 23.93 19.39
N THR A 117 4.73 23.20 19.63
CA THR A 117 4.75 21.92 20.35
C THR A 117 4.92 20.69 19.44
N GLY A 118 5.27 20.89 18.18
CA GLY A 118 5.59 19.82 17.25
C GLY A 118 6.99 19.25 17.52
N ILE A 119 7.17 17.95 17.30
CA ILE A 119 8.48 17.30 17.29
C ILE A 119 9.33 18.00 16.22
N ASP A 120 10.46 18.57 16.60
CA ASP A 120 11.40 19.17 15.64
C ASP A 120 12.11 18.05 14.86
N PHE A 121 11.51 17.63 13.76
CA PHE A 121 12.05 16.60 12.87
C PHE A 121 13.40 17.01 12.26
N HIS A 122 13.68 18.32 12.14
CA HIS A 122 14.94 18.83 11.60
C HIS A 122 16.13 18.44 12.47
N LYS A 123 15.93 18.40 13.79
CA LYS A 123 16.96 18.03 14.75
C LYS A 123 17.40 16.58 14.59
N TYR A 124 16.46 15.68 14.21
CA TYR A 124 16.70 14.24 14.09
C TYR A 124 17.11 13.80 12.68
N ARG A 125 17.24 14.73 11.72
CA ARG A 125 17.55 14.36 10.31
C ARG A 125 18.86 13.59 10.16
N LYS A 126 19.94 14.03 10.86
CA LYS A 126 21.26 13.38 10.76
C LYS A 126 21.27 11.96 11.33
N PRO A 127 20.78 11.70 12.58
CA PRO A 127 20.70 10.34 13.08
C PRO A 127 19.73 9.47 12.29
N ALA A 128 18.61 10.00 11.83
CA ALA A 128 17.66 9.25 10.99
C ALA A 128 18.30 8.82 9.65
N PHE A 129 19.03 9.71 9.00
CA PHE A 129 19.79 9.41 7.79
C PHE A 129 20.84 8.33 8.02
N LEU A 130 21.58 8.39 9.12
CA LEU A 130 22.59 7.40 9.47
C LEU A 130 21.97 6.02 9.72
N VAL A 131 20.89 5.97 10.50
CA VAL A 131 20.14 4.73 10.77
C VAL A 131 19.60 4.12 9.46
N SER A 132 19.03 4.94 8.58
CA SER A 132 18.54 4.48 7.27
C SER A 132 19.65 3.86 6.44
N TRP A 133 20.83 4.50 6.37
CA TRP A 133 21.99 3.96 5.65
C TRP A 133 22.49 2.64 6.25
N VAL A 134 22.54 2.53 7.57
CA VAL A 134 22.91 1.29 8.24
C VAL A 134 21.96 0.15 7.86
N ILE A 135 20.64 0.40 7.86
CA ILE A 135 19.63 -0.58 7.47
C ILE A 135 19.82 -1.00 6.00
N VAL A 136 20.05 -0.04 5.11
CA VAL A 136 20.29 -0.32 3.68
C VAL A 136 21.55 -1.18 3.49
N ILE A 137 22.65 -0.82 4.16
CA ILE A 137 23.91 -1.58 4.07
C ILE A 137 23.70 -3.02 4.59
N ILE A 138 23.04 -3.19 5.74
CA ILE A 138 22.73 -4.52 6.27
C ILE A 138 21.87 -5.30 5.27
N GLY A 139 20.85 -4.67 4.69
CA GLY A 139 20.02 -5.28 3.66
C GLY A 139 20.83 -5.72 2.43
N CYS A 140 21.71 -4.86 1.91
CA CYS A 140 22.57 -5.19 0.78
C CYS A 140 23.55 -6.34 1.08
N VAL A 141 24.16 -6.34 2.27
CA VAL A 141 25.05 -7.43 2.70
C VAL A 141 24.28 -8.75 2.82
N THR A 142 23.08 -8.73 3.40
CA THR A 142 22.23 -9.92 3.54
C THR A 142 21.80 -10.46 2.17
N ILE A 143 21.47 -9.58 1.23
CA ILE A 143 21.13 -9.97 -0.15
C ILE A 143 22.35 -10.57 -0.85
N TYR A 144 23.53 -9.99 -0.66
CA TYR A 144 24.76 -10.48 -1.26
C TYR A 144 25.15 -11.87 -0.71
N ASP A 145 25.05 -12.07 0.62
CA ASP A 145 25.34 -13.34 1.27
C ASP A 145 24.36 -14.46 0.89
N ARG A 146 23.08 -14.11 0.72
CA ARG A 146 22.01 -15.08 0.47
C ARG A 146 21.47 -15.06 -0.97
N LYS A 147 22.21 -14.47 -1.91
CA LYS A 147 21.77 -14.31 -3.31
C LYS A 147 21.15 -15.56 -3.92
N ASP A 148 21.67 -16.74 -3.56
CA ASP A 148 21.21 -18.02 -4.09
C ASP A 148 19.92 -18.56 -3.45
N GLN A 149 19.49 -18.00 -2.30
CA GLN A 149 18.27 -18.40 -1.60
C GLN A 149 17.13 -17.39 -1.73
N ILE A 150 17.44 -16.14 -2.09
CA ILE A 150 16.50 -15.04 -2.15
C ILE A 150 15.79 -14.95 -3.52
N LEU A 151 16.52 -15.36 -4.57
CA LEU A 151 15.97 -15.34 -5.93
C LEU A 151 15.07 -16.56 -6.12
N GLY A 152 13.78 -16.30 -6.36
CA GLY A 152 12.82 -17.33 -6.74
C GLY A 152 13.13 -17.94 -8.11
N ILE A 153 12.42 -19.01 -8.44
CA ILE A 153 12.55 -19.75 -9.69
C ILE A 153 12.44 -18.85 -10.92
N ASP A 154 11.57 -17.85 -10.88
CA ASP A 154 11.36 -16.89 -11.97
C ASP A 154 12.59 -16.05 -12.34
N PHE A 155 13.53 -15.86 -11.37
CA PHE A 155 14.76 -15.09 -11.57
C PHE A 155 16.01 -15.98 -11.78
N ARG A 156 15.96 -17.24 -11.34
CA ARG A 156 17.07 -18.20 -11.48
C ARG A 156 16.99 -18.98 -12.80
N GLY A 157 15.83 -18.99 -13.42
CA GLY A 157 15.50 -19.91 -14.48
C GLY A 157 15.33 -21.33 -13.93
N GLY A 158 14.28 -21.98 -14.28
CA GLY A 158 13.94 -23.33 -13.86
C GLY A 158 12.48 -23.61 -14.21
N GLU A 159 12.10 -24.88 -14.23
CA GLU A 159 10.72 -25.29 -14.45
C GLU A 159 10.11 -25.70 -13.11
N GLU A 160 8.91 -25.19 -12.83
CA GLU A 160 8.10 -25.63 -11.69
C GLU A 160 7.27 -26.84 -12.14
N ILE A 161 7.57 -28.01 -11.63
CA ILE A 161 6.80 -29.24 -11.90
C ILE A 161 5.84 -29.43 -10.73
N VAL A 162 4.53 -29.26 -10.99
CA VAL A 162 3.49 -29.57 -10.01
C VAL A 162 2.98 -30.97 -10.27
N ALA A 163 3.37 -31.94 -9.41
CA ALA A 163 2.87 -33.29 -9.44
C ALA A 163 1.85 -33.51 -8.30
N SER A 164 0.70 -34.11 -8.63
CA SER A 164 -0.27 -34.53 -7.62
C SER A 164 -0.18 -36.04 -7.43
N PHE A 165 0.04 -36.47 -6.19
CA PHE A 165 0.11 -37.86 -5.82
C PHE A 165 -1.19 -38.31 -5.14
N SER A 166 -1.59 -39.57 -5.38
CA SER A 166 -2.82 -40.15 -4.78
C SER A 166 -2.62 -40.58 -3.33
N GLU A 167 -1.39 -40.66 -2.84
CA GLU A 167 -1.01 -40.98 -1.45
C GLU A 167 -0.07 -39.92 -0.89
N GLU A 168 -0.09 -39.72 0.42
CA GLU A 168 0.89 -38.87 1.12
C GLU A 168 2.29 -39.46 0.95
N ILE A 169 3.14 -38.76 0.21
CA ILE A 169 4.54 -39.12 0.01
C ILE A 169 5.39 -38.21 0.91
N ASP A 170 6.29 -38.84 1.67
CA ASP A 170 7.26 -38.11 2.48
C ASP A 170 8.23 -37.32 1.55
N SER A 171 8.27 -36.00 1.74
CA SER A 171 9.12 -35.09 0.95
C SER A 171 10.60 -35.47 0.98
N ALA A 172 11.08 -36.09 2.08
CA ALA A 172 12.45 -36.54 2.21
C ALA A 172 12.77 -37.69 1.24
N LYS A 173 11.81 -38.57 0.95
CA LYS A 173 11.98 -39.67 -0.02
C LYS A 173 11.98 -39.17 -1.46
N LEU A 174 11.19 -38.12 -1.74
CA LEU A 174 11.18 -37.45 -3.06
C LEU A 174 12.52 -36.81 -3.34
N ASP A 175 13.10 -36.07 -2.39
CA ASP A 175 14.40 -35.43 -2.53
C ASP A 175 15.52 -36.47 -2.76
N GLU A 176 15.48 -37.62 -2.09
CA GLU A 176 16.45 -38.73 -2.29
C GLU A 176 16.35 -39.35 -3.69
N VAL A 177 15.12 -39.49 -4.20
CA VAL A 177 14.88 -40.03 -5.57
C VAL A 177 15.33 -39.03 -6.62
N PHE A 178 15.08 -37.73 -6.44
CA PHE A 178 15.52 -36.70 -7.38
C PHE A 178 17.04 -36.51 -7.38
N GLN A 179 17.72 -36.61 -6.22
CA GLN A 179 19.17 -36.54 -6.14
C GLN A 179 19.87 -37.76 -6.73
N ASN A 180 19.23 -38.94 -6.67
CA ASN A 180 19.79 -40.18 -7.22
C ASN A 180 19.45 -40.40 -8.70
N SER A 181 18.53 -39.63 -9.28
CA SER A 181 18.22 -39.73 -10.70
C SER A 181 19.13 -38.79 -11.50
N GLU A 182 20.33 -39.23 -11.85
CA GLU A 182 21.25 -38.55 -12.79
C GLU A 182 20.70 -38.40 -14.23
N THR A 183 19.46 -38.76 -14.48
CA THR A 183 18.86 -38.87 -15.83
C THR A 183 17.85 -37.81 -16.18
N ILE A 184 17.66 -36.74 -15.39
CA ILE A 184 16.75 -35.65 -15.72
C ILE A 184 17.55 -34.38 -16.07
N GLY A 185 18.47 -34.50 -17.01
CA GLY A 185 19.36 -33.42 -17.41
C GLY A 185 19.95 -33.56 -18.82
N GLU A 186 19.25 -34.22 -19.73
CA GLU A 186 19.53 -34.16 -21.18
C GLU A 186 18.27 -33.80 -21.97
#